data_6b717f1f5e9c5cfdf2f612aee1089b88
#
_entry.id   6b717f1f5e9c5cfdf2f612aee1089b88
#
_cell.length_a   1.000
_cell.length_b   1.000
_cell.length_c   1.000
_cell.angle_alpha   90.00
_cell.angle_beta   90.00
_cell.angle_gamma   90.00
#
_symmetry.space_group_name_H-M   'P 1'
#
loop_
_entity.id
_entity.type
_entity.pdbx_description
1 polymer ?
#
loop_
_entity_poly.entity_id
_entity_poly.type
_entity_poly.pdbx_seq_one_letter_code
_entity_poly.pdbx_strand_id
1 'polypeptide(L)'
;CPGSEHYDPSELEAFYHYKSNPNVLTSLEFERILSASGPTMGHLVRPSDEKEPKKIAWLQCVGSRDTNRCGNGYCSSVCCMYAIKDAMIAKEHAEGDLECTIFNMDIRTFGKDYEKYYLRAKEKAGVRFEKARIHTIDEVGKNKDLRIRYMDRNGELQEEFYDIVVLSVGLQVPASTAELAKRLDVDLDKYNFAMTQPFAPVETTRPGV
;
A
#
# COMPACT_ATOMS: atom_id res chain seq x y z
N CYS A 1 1.14 0.43 24.22
CA CYS A 1 2.07 0.31 23.09
C CYS A 1 1.92 1.55 22.20
N PRO A 2 3.00 2.27 21.90
CA PRO A 2 2.89 3.53 21.12
C PRO A 2 2.50 3.29 19.66
N GLY A 3 2.73 2.11 19.13
CA GLY A 3 2.29 1.71 17.79
C GLY A 3 3.03 2.40 16.64
N SER A 4 2.42 2.29 15.47
CA SER A 4 2.80 2.98 14.24
C SER A 4 1.54 3.56 13.60
N GLU A 5 1.70 4.52 12.71
CA GLU A 5 0.61 5.06 11.90
C GLU A 5 0.88 4.80 10.41
N HIS A 6 -0.18 4.82 9.62
CA HIS A 6 -0.05 4.74 8.18
C HIS A 6 0.41 6.08 7.63
N TYR A 7 1.27 6.02 6.61
CA TYR A 7 1.67 7.22 5.87
C TYR A 7 0.44 7.87 5.21
N ASP A 8 0.26 9.17 5.41
CA ASP A 8 -0.79 9.96 4.74
C ASP A 8 -0.29 10.41 3.35
N PRO A 9 -0.86 9.92 2.25
CA PRO A 9 -0.41 10.29 0.92
C PRO A 9 -0.97 11.63 0.42
N SER A 10 -1.58 12.45 1.27
CA SER A 10 -2.16 13.76 0.88
C SER A 10 -1.13 14.71 0.26
N GLU A 11 0.13 14.67 0.69
CA GLU A 11 1.22 15.44 0.09
C GLU A 11 1.59 14.96 -1.34
N LEU A 12 1.14 13.77 -1.72
CA LEU A 12 1.36 13.18 -3.03
C LEU A 12 0.15 13.32 -3.97
N GLU A 13 -0.82 14.17 -3.62
CA GLU A 13 -2.05 14.38 -4.40
C GLU A 13 -1.75 14.73 -5.86
N ALA A 14 -0.80 15.62 -6.11
CA ALA A 14 -0.40 16.03 -7.46
C ALA A 14 0.12 14.87 -8.35
N PHE A 15 0.54 13.76 -7.74
CA PHE A 15 1.04 12.58 -8.45
C PHE A 15 0.01 11.47 -8.56
N TYR A 16 -0.81 11.30 -7.53
CA TYR A 16 -1.71 10.13 -7.41
C TYR A 16 -3.18 10.51 -7.37
N HIS A 17 -3.55 11.77 -7.36
CA HIS A 17 -4.93 12.26 -7.23
C HIS A 17 -5.65 11.76 -5.96
N TYR A 18 -4.90 11.45 -4.90
CA TYR A 18 -5.50 11.05 -3.63
C TYR A 18 -6.33 12.22 -3.07
N LYS A 19 -7.56 11.94 -2.65
CA LYS A 19 -8.62 12.88 -2.23
C LYS A 19 -9.26 13.71 -3.35
N SER A 20 -8.60 13.99 -4.47
CA SER A 20 -9.22 14.67 -5.61
C SER A 20 -10.00 13.71 -6.52
N ASN A 21 -9.57 12.45 -6.61
CA ASN A 21 -10.32 11.40 -7.29
C ASN A 21 -10.81 10.35 -6.28
N PRO A 22 -12.14 10.11 -6.17
CA PRO A 22 -12.70 9.19 -5.17
C PRO A 22 -12.30 7.72 -5.39
N ASN A 23 -11.83 7.36 -6.60
CA ASN A 23 -11.41 6.01 -6.93
C ASN A 23 -9.93 5.74 -6.61
N VAL A 24 -9.23 6.72 -6.02
CA VAL A 24 -7.89 6.54 -5.47
C VAL A 24 -7.99 6.44 -3.96
N LEU A 25 -7.67 5.28 -3.42
CA LEU A 25 -7.86 4.90 -2.02
C LEU A 25 -6.54 4.48 -1.40
N THR A 26 -6.38 4.67 -0.11
CA THR A 26 -5.36 3.95 0.65
C THR A 26 -5.79 2.49 0.87
N SER A 27 -4.83 1.62 1.22
CA SER A 27 -5.14 0.22 1.57
C SER A 27 -6.15 0.09 2.70
N LEU A 28 -6.11 0.98 3.71
CA LEU A 28 -7.11 0.96 4.81
C LEU A 28 -8.51 1.34 4.32
N GLU A 29 -8.63 2.36 3.47
CA GLU A 29 -9.91 2.77 2.91
C GLU A 29 -10.49 1.67 2.01
N PHE A 30 -9.63 1.01 1.23
CA PHE A 30 -10.06 -0.11 0.40
C PHE A 30 -10.48 -1.33 1.25
N GLU A 31 -9.72 -1.66 2.30
CA GLU A 31 -10.09 -2.73 3.24
C GLU A 31 -11.44 -2.44 3.93
N ARG A 32 -11.76 -1.16 4.20
CA ARG A 32 -13.07 -0.79 4.72
C ARG A 32 -14.22 -1.05 3.74
N ILE A 33 -14.01 -0.90 2.44
CA ILE A 33 -14.98 -1.30 1.41
C ILE A 33 -15.22 -2.81 1.44
N LEU A 34 -14.16 -3.61 1.56
CA LEU A 34 -14.25 -5.07 1.62
C LEU A 34 -14.86 -5.60 2.92
N SER A 35 -14.92 -4.78 3.95
CA SER A 35 -15.41 -5.21 5.26
C SER A 35 -16.95 -5.27 5.32
N ALA A 36 -17.51 -6.34 5.87
CA ALA A 36 -18.94 -6.48 6.09
C ALA A 36 -19.54 -5.37 7.00
N SER A 37 -18.73 -4.77 7.87
CA SER A 37 -19.10 -3.60 8.69
C SER A 37 -18.67 -2.26 8.05
N GLY A 38 -18.21 -2.28 6.80
CA GLY A 38 -17.81 -1.11 6.04
C GLY A 38 -18.97 -0.34 5.43
N PRO A 39 -18.67 0.76 4.73
CA PRO A 39 -19.66 1.65 4.16
C PRO A 39 -20.56 0.97 3.11
N THR A 40 -20.06 -0.07 2.44
CA THR A 40 -20.75 -0.82 1.39
C THR A 40 -21.19 -2.21 1.85
N MET A 41 -21.12 -2.51 3.16
CA MET A 41 -21.45 -3.82 3.74
C MET A 41 -20.69 -4.98 3.07
N GLY A 42 -19.48 -4.73 2.62
CA GLY A 42 -18.62 -5.71 1.94
C GLY A 42 -18.83 -5.85 0.43
N HIS A 43 -19.78 -5.11 -0.15
CA HIS A 43 -19.90 -5.07 -1.61
C HIS A 43 -18.77 -4.29 -2.25
N LEU A 44 -18.10 -4.91 -3.21
CA LEU A 44 -17.00 -4.29 -3.94
C LEU A 44 -17.56 -3.31 -4.98
N VAL A 45 -17.48 -2.02 -4.68
CA VAL A 45 -17.98 -0.96 -5.54
C VAL A 45 -16.95 0.14 -5.77
N ARG A 46 -17.01 0.78 -6.91
CA ARG A 46 -16.24 1.96 -7.28
C ARG A 46 -16.83 3.19 -6.57
N PRO A 47 -16.08 3.94 -5.76
CA PRO A 47 -16.64 5.04 -4.96
C PRO A 47 -17.30 6.17 -5.75
N SER A 48 -16.88 6.40 -7.01
CA SER A 48 -17.42 7.51 -7.81
C SER A 48 -18.86 7.29 -8.32
N ASP A 49 -19.30 6.04 -8.51
CA ASP A 49 -20.58 5.73 -9.17
C ASP A 49 -21.26 4.44 -8.66
N GLU A 50 -20.71 3.85 -7.59
CA GLU A 50 -21.21 2.64 -6.92
C GLU A 50 -21.32 1.40 -7.82
N LYS A 51 -20.67 1.41 -9.00
CA LYS A 51 -20.62 0.25 -9.89
C LYS A 51 -19.52 -0.73 -9.46
N GLU A 52 -19.71 -1.99 -9.81
CA GLU A 52 -18.69 -3.00 -9.66
C GLU A 52 -17.46 -2.68 -10.52
N PRO A 53 -16.23 -2.62 -9.94
CA PRO A 53 -15.02 -2.42 -10.72
C PRO A 53 -14.64 -3.69 -11.47
N LYS A 54 -14.07 -3.52 -12.66
CA LYS A 54 -13.52 -4.62 -13.47
C LYS A 54 -12.01 -4.72 -13.38
N LYS A 55 -11.35 -3.63 -13.04
CA LYS A 55 -9.88 -3.59 -13.01
C LYS A 55 -9.38 -2.72 -11.88
N ILE A 56 -8.59 -3.32 -10.99
CA ILE A 56 -8.02 -2.66 -9.81
C ILE A 56 -6.49 -2.77 -9.82
N ALA A 57 -5.81 -1.65 -9.50
CA ALA A 57 -4.36 -1.62 -9.33
C ALA A 57 -3.98 -1.33 -7.89
N TRP A 58 -2.93 -2.00 -7.39
CA TRP A 58 -2.25 -1.68 -6.13
C TRP A 58 -0.86 -1.11 -6.43
N LEU A 59 -0.58 0.09 -5.92
CA LEU A 59 0.73 0.71 -6.05
C LEU A 59 1.52 0.52 -4.76
N GLN A 60 2.60 -0.27 -4.85
CA GLN A 60 3.42 -0.61 -3.68
C GLN A 60 4.38 0.52 -3.28
N CYS A 61 4.78 0.53 -2.01
CA CYS A 61 5.80 1.41 -1.45
C CYS A 61 5.42 2.90 -1.48
N VAL A 62 4.14 3.25 -1.38
CA VAL A 62 3.72 4.64 -1.20
C VAL A 62 4.08 5.08 0.23
N GLY A 63 4.87 6.15 0.36
CA GLY A 63 5.36 6.61 1.68
C GLY A 63 6.46 5.75 2.28
N SER A 64 7.07 4.81 1.52
CA SER A 64 8.23 4.04 1.96
C SER A 64 9.15 3.69 0.79
N ARG A 65 10.43 3.40 1.08
CA ARG A 65 11.49 3.18 0.07
C ARG A 65 11.61 4.35 -0.93
N ASP A 66 11.36 5.56 -0.45
CA ASP A 66 11.37 6.78 -1.25
C ASP A 66 11.99 7.93 -0.45
N THR A 67 13.25 8.20 -0.71
CA THR A 67 14.00 9.29 -0.06
C THR A 67 13.73 10.64 -0.71
N ASN A 68 13.20 10.67 -1.93
CA ASN A 68 13.01 11.90 -2.69
C ASN A 68 11.68 12.61 -2.37
N ARG A 69 10.61 11.85 -2.18
CA ARG A 69 9.26 12.39 -1.99
C ARG A 69 8.81 12.45 -0.54
N CYS A 70 9.13 11.41 0.24
CA CYS A 70 8.69 11.31 1.63
C CYS A 70 9.81 11.17 2.65
N GLY A 71 11.07 11.15 2.22
CA GLY A 71 12.22 10.99 3.13
C GLY A 71 12.41 9.58 3.71
N ASN A 72 11.48 8.66 3.49
CA ASN A 72 11.45 7.33 4.08
C ASN A 72 12.21 6.31 3.22
N GLY A 73 13.49 6.08 3.51
CA GLY A 73 14.32 5.10 2.78
C GLY A 73 14.10 3.64 3.18
N TYR A 74 13.39 3.38 4.27
CA TYR A 74 13.12 2.03 4.80
C TYR A 74 11.91 1.36 4.13
N CYS A 75 11.82 0.04 4.29
CA CYS A 75 10.65 -0.75 3.92
C CYS A 75 9.77 -0.96 5.15
N SER A 76 8.49 -0.69 5.02
CA SER A 76 7.52 -0.90 6.11
C SER A 76 7.17 -2.37 6.39
N SER A 77 7.63 -3.30 5.55
CA SER A 77 7.51 -4.76 5.69
C SER A 77 6.10 -5.36 5.70
N VAL A 78 5.05 -4.54 5.55
CA VAL A 78 3.65 -4.97 5.64
C VAL A 78 2.89 -4.83 4.32
N CYS A 79 3.24 -3.82 3.50
CA CYS A 79 2.45 -3.41 2.34
C CYS A 79 2.22 -4.53 1.33
N CYS A 80 3.22 -5.39 1.09
CA CYS A 80 3.08 -6.48 0.14
C CYS A 80 2.04 -7.49 0.59
N MET A 81 2.01 -7.81 1.88
CA MET A 81 1.08 -8.81 2.41
C MET A 81 -0.36 -8.34 2.43
N TYR A 82 -0.63 -7.10 2.87
CA TYR A 82 -2.02 -6.63 2.85
C TYR A 82 -2.51 -6.36 1.42
N ALA A 83 -1.67 -5.89 0.49
CA ALA A 83 -2.08 -5.75 -0.90
C ALA A 83 -2.43 -7.09 -1.55
N ILE A 84 -1.66 -8.15 -1.27
CA ILE A 84 -1.97 -9.50 -1.73
C ILE A 84 -3.29 -10.00 -1.12
N LYS A 85 -3.48 -9.79 0.18
CA LYS A 85 -4.73 -10.15 0.88
C LYS A 85 -5.93 -9.42 0.26
N ASP A 86 -5.81 -8.12 0.11
CA ASP A 86 -6.89 -7.28 -0.42
C ASP A 86 -7.26 -7.66 -1.86
N ALA A 87 -6.26 -7.94 -2.72
CA ALA A 87 -6.50 -8.40 -4.08
C ALA A 87 -7.21 -9.75 -4.12
N MET A 88 -6.86 -10.68 -3.24
CA MET A 88 -7.52 -11.98 -3.16
C MET A 88 -8.97 -11.85 -2.66
N ILE A 89 -9.19 -11.06 -1.60
CA ILE A 89 -10.54 -10.83 -1.06
C ILE A 89 -11.40 -10.09 -2.09
N ALA A 90 -10.84 -9.09 -2.79
CA ALA A 90 -11.57 -8.39 -3.85
C ALA A 90 -12.05 -9.35 -4.94
N LYS A 91 -11.21 -10.31 -5.36
CA LYS A 91 -11.62 -11.34 -6.32
C LYS A 91 -12.69 -12.31 -5.78
N GLU A 92 -12.69 -12.57 -4.47
CA GLU A 92 -13.72 -13.39 -3.82
C GLU A 92 -15.06 -12.65 -3.70
N HIS A 93 -15.03 -11.30 -3.58
CA HIS A 93 -16.23 -10.45 -3.46
C HIS A 93 -16.79 -10.00 -4.81
N ALA A 94 -16.00 -10.09 -5.87
CA ALA A 94 -16.47 -9.71 -7.22
C ALA A 94 -17.52 -10.71 -7.72
N GLU A 95 -18.61 -10.18 -8.30
CA GLU A 95 -19.65 -11.01 -8.93
C GLU A 95 -19.23 -11.49 -10.33
N GLY A 96 -18.31 -10.74 -10.98
CA GLY A 96 -17.80 -11.02 -12.31
C GLY A 96 -16.29 -11.20 -12.36
N ASP A 97 -15.74 -11.18 -13.57
CA ASP A 97 -14.29 -11.24 -13.76
C ASP A 97 -13.65 -9.92 -13.32
N LEU A 98 -12.80 -10.00 -12.30
CA LEU A 98 -12.02 -8.89 -11.77
C LEU A 98 -10.55 -9.06 -12.10
N GLU A 99 -9.96 -8.10 -12.81
CA GLU A 99 -8.51 -8.01 -13.01
C GLU A 99 -7.85 -7.26 -11.84
N CYS A 100 -6.92 -7.92 -11.17
CA CYS A 100 -6.13 -7.33 -10.08
C CYS A 100 -4.66 -7.27 -10.47
N THR A 101 -4.06 -6.07 -10.41
CA THR A 101 -2.63 -5.87 -10.70
C THR A 101 -1.93 -5.22 -9.52
N ILE A 102 -0.85 -5.82 -9.04
CA ILE A 102 0.03 -5.26 -8.02
C ILE A 102 1.32 -4.79 -8.67
N PHE A 103 1.49 -3.46 -8.76
CA PHE A 103 2.72 -2.83 -9.24
C PHE A 103 3.75 -2.76 -8.11
N ASN A 104 4.92 -3.34 -8.32
CA ASN A 104 5.92 -3.49 -7.26
C ASN A 104 7.36 -3.34 -7.79
N MET A 105 8.28 -2.96 -6.94
CA MET A 105 9.72 -3.04 -7.22
C MET A 105 10.23 -4.47 -6.98
N ASP A 106 9.81 -5.06 -5.88
CA ASP A 106 9.98 -6.44 -5.46
C ASP A 106 8.82 -6.81 -4.50
N ILE A 107 8.51 -8.08 -4.39
CA ILE A 107 7.54 -8.59 -3.41
C ILE A 107 8.30 -9.10 -2.19
N ARG A 108 7.87 -8.66 -1.01
CA ARG A 108 8.45 -9.01 0.28
C ARG A 108 7.41 -9.69 1.16
N THR A 109 7.50 -10.99 1.22
CA THR A 109 6.57 -11.87 1.96
C THR A 109 7.30 -12.51 3.14
N PHE A 110 7.69 -11.69 4.09
CA PHE A 110 8.39 -12.15 5.29
C PHE A 110 7.46 -12.93 6.21
N GLY A 111 7.96 -14.00 6.76
CA GLY A 111 7.27 -14.81 7.74
C GLY A 111 6.86 -16.18 7.21
N LYS A 112 6.45 -17.03 8.15
CA LYS A 112 6.10 -18.41 7.88
C LYS A 112 4.87 -18.50 6.97
N ASP A 113 5.00 -19.24 5.89
CA ASP A 113 3.96 -19.52 4.89
C ASP A 113 3.49 -18.34 4.02
N TYR A 114 4.05 -17.13 4.19
CA TYR A 114 3.66 -15.96 3.39
C TYR A 114 4.06 -16.08 1.93
N GLU A 115 5.18 -16.72 1.62
CA GLU A 115 5.56 -17.02 0.23
C GLU A 115 4.54 -17.94 -0.45
N LYS A 116 4.01 -18.95 0.26
CA LYS A 116 2.94 -19.79 -0.25
C LYS A 116 1.66 -19.01 -0.52
N TYR A 117 1.36 -18.01 0.30
CA TYR A 117 0.22 -17.13 0.10
C TYR A 117 0.38 -16.28 -1.17
N TYR A 118 1.56 -15.70 -1.38
CA TYR A 118 1.91 -14.99 -2.60
C TYR A 118 1.79 -15.87 -3.85
N LEU A 119 2.37 -17.07 -3.83
CA LEU A 119 2.28 -18.01 -4.94
C LEU A 119 0.82 -18.40 -5.23
N ARG A 120 0.00 -18.62 -4.20
CA ARG A 120 -1.43 -18.89 -4.37
C ARG A 120 -2.15 -17.73 -5.04
N ALA A 121 -1.88 -16.48 -4.65
CA ALA A 121 -2.47 -15.31 -5.27
C ALA A 121 -2.10 -15.21 -6.76
N LYS A 122 -0.83 -15.45 -7.09
CA LYS A 122 -0.32 -15.37 -8.45
C LYS A 122 -0.81 -16.53 -9.33
N GLU A 123 -0.69 -17.78 -8.87
CA GLU A 123 -0.88 -18.97 -9.70
C GLU A 123 -2.33 -19.46 -9.71
N LYS A 124 -3.06 -19.30 -8.60
CA LYS A 124 -4.44 -19.80 -8.47
C LYS A 124 -5.49 -18.72 -8.58
N ALA A 125 -5.28 -17.58 -7.94
CA ALA A 125 -6.23 -16.47 -7.99
C ALA A 125 -6.03 -15.56 -9.21
N GLY A 126 -4.93 -15.70 -9.96
CA GLY A 126 -4.69 -14.92 -11.17
C GLY A 126 -4.42 -13.44 -10.89
N VAL A 127 -3.85 -13.11 -9.71
CA VAL A 127 -3.39 -11.74 -9.42
C VAL A 127 -2.12 -11.48 -10.22
N ARG A 128 -2.11 -10.43 -11.01
CA ARG A 128 -0.95 -10.02 -11.80
C ARG A 128 0.03 -9.22 -10.93
N PHE A 129 1.31 -9.59 -11.00
CA PHE A 129 2.41 -8.87 -10.34
C PHE A 129 3.29 -8.24 -11.41
N GLU A 130 3.20 -6.91 -11.53
CA GLU A 130 3.97 -6.16 -12.51
C GLU A 130 5.16 -5.46 -11.84
N LYS A 131 6.37 -5.75 -12.34
CA LYS A 131 7.59 -5.17 -11.80
C LYS A 131 7.83 -3.78 -12.38
N ALA A 132 7.10 -2.82 -11.86
CA ALA A 132 7.24 -1.41 -12.20
C ALA A 132 6.96 -0.54 -10.98
N ARG A 133 7.64 0.61 -10.88
CA ARG A 133 7.30 1.65 -9.92
C ARG A 133 6.49 2.73 -10.62
N ILE A 134 5.25 2.90 -10.19
CA ILE A 134 4.37 3.91 -10.74
C ILE A 134 4.65 5.26 -10.08
N HIS A 135 4.90 6.26 -10.90
CA HIS A 135 5.24 7.61 -10.43
C HIS A 135 4.04 8.54 -10.41
N THR A 136 3.12 8.36 -11.36
CA THR A 136 1.93 9.21 -11.51
C THR A 136 0.76 8.39 -12.00
N ILE A 137 -0.44 8.87 -11.67
CA ILE A 137 -1.71 8.43 -12.22
C ILE A 137 -2.31 9.63 -12.95
N ASP A 138 -2.98 9.41 -14.06
CA ASP A 138 -3.74 10.45 -14.76
C ASP A 138 -5.23 10.16 -14.64
N GLU A 139 -6.04 11.14 -14.23
CA GLU A 139 -7.51 11.05 -14.31
C GLU A 139 -7.96 11.25 -15.77
N VAL A 140 -8.79 10.36 -16.29
CA VAL A 140 -9.24 10.37 -17.68
C VAL A 140 -10.77 10.32 -17.77
N GLY A 141 -11.31 11.23 -18.56
CA GLY A 141 -12.73 11.24 -18.88
C GLY A 141 -13.64 11.68 -17.73
N LYS A 142 -14.96 11.64 -18.00
CA LYS A 142 -15.98 12.04 -17.02
C LYS A 142 -16.26 10.97 -15.96
N ASN A 143 -15.90 9.73 -16.25
CA ASN A 143 -16.12 8.60 -15.34
C ASN A 143 -15.05 8.47 -14.26
N LYS A 144 -14.07 9.38 -14.24
CA LYS A 144 -12.94 9.35 -13.30
C LYS A 144 -12.10 8.07 -13.36
N ASP A 145 -12.00 7.49 -14.56
CA ASP A 145 -11.11 6.35 -14.81
C ASP A 145 -9.63 6.78 -14.62
N LEU A 146 -8.81 5.85 -14.20
CA LEU A 146 -7.43 6.11 -13.81
C LEU A 146 -6.48 5.46 -14.80
N ARG A 147 -5.69 6.29 -15.50
CA ARG A 147 -4.67 5.82 -16.43
C ARG A 147 -3.32 5.70 -15.73
N ILE A 148 -2.68 4.55 -15.91
CA ILE A 148 -1.32 4.28 -15.46
C ILE A 148 -0.43 4.04 -16.67
N ARG A 149 0.69 4.77 -16.77
CA ARG A 149 1.74 4.56 -17.77
C ARG A 149 3.02 4.12 -17.10
N TYR A 150 3.63 3.07 -17.62
CA TYR A 150 4.85 2.51 -17.06
C TYR A 150 5.71 1.83 -18.12
N MET A 151 6.99 1.67 -17.84
CA MET A 151 7.88 0.84 -18.65
C MET A 151 7.83 -0.59 -18.13
N ASP A 152 7.57 -1.54 -19.01
CA ASP A 152 7.62 -2.96 -18.67
C ASP A 152 9.06 -3.49 -18.60
N ARG A 153 9.20 -4.80 -18.35
CA ARG A 153 10.52 -5.45 -18.24
C ARG A 153 11.31 -5.47 -19.56
N ASN A 154 10.65 -5.30 -20.70
CA ASN A 154 11.27 -5.26 -22.03
C ASN A 154 11.69 -3.83 -22.38
N GLY A 155 11.34 -2.84 -21.56
CA GLY A 155 11.59 -1.42 -21.86
C GLY A 155 10.54 -0.82 -22.79
N GLU A 156 9.37 -1.45 -22.92
CA GLU A 156 8.25 -0.94 -23.71
C GLU A 156 7.31 -0.11 -22.84
N LEU A 157 6.85 1.03 -23.38
CA LEU A 157 5.88 1.88 -22.71
C LEU A 157 4.49 1.22 -22.77
N GLN A 158 3.96 0.91 -21.61
CA GLN A 158 2.59 0.38 -21.43
C GLN A 158 1.66 1.49 -20.93
N GLU A 159 0.42 1.43 -21.38
CA GLU A 159 -0.67 2.29 -20.92
C GLU A 159 -1.89 1.44 -20.58
N GLU A 160 -2.36 1.56 -19.34
CA GLU A 160 -3.50 0.79 -18.85
C GLU A 160 -4.48 1.67 -18.07
N PHE A 161 -5.76 1.29 -18.10
CA PHE A 161 -6.84 1.99 -17.42
C PHE A 161 -7.38 1.12 -16.28
N TYR A 162 -7.69 1.75 -15.16
CA TYR A 162 -8.17 1.11 -13.95
C TYR A 162 -9.39 1.83 -13.39
N ASP A 163 -10.31 1.07 -12.82
CA ASP A 163 -11.50 1.59 -12.14
C ASP A 163 -11.17 2.11 -10.75
N ILE A 164 -10.27 1.44 -10.04
CA ILE A 164 -9.80 1.79 -8.71
C ILE A 164 -8.27 1.66 -8.68
N VAL A 165 -7.61 2.60 -8.00
CA VAL A 165 -6.20 2.49 -7.64
C VAL A 165 -6.05 2.55 -6.13
N VAL A 166 -5.39 1.52 -5.58
CA VAL A 166 -5.11 1.41 -4.15
C VAL A 166 -3.65 1.77 -3.88
N LEU A 167 -3.44 2.79 -3.08
CA LEU A 167 -2.14 3.21 -2.60
C LEU A 167 -1.75 2.33 -1.41
N SER A 168 -0.81 1.41 -1.62
CA SER A 168 -0.27 0.56 -0.55
C SER A 168 0.70 1.35 0.31
N VAL A 169 0.14 2.12 1.23
CA VAL A 169 0.88 3.06 2.08
C VAL A 169 1.75 2.34 3.10
N GLY A 170 2.91 2.91 3.37
CA GLY A 170 3.83 2.42 4.40
C GLY A 170 3.39 2.78 5.81
N LEU A 171 4.23 2.42 6.77
CA LEU A 171 4.09 2.77 8.19
C LEU A 171 5.15 3.80 8.57
N GLN A 172 4.79 4.70 9.46
CA GLN A 172 5.69 5.68 10.05
C GLN A 172 5.50 5.75 11.57
N VAL A 173 6.45 6.38 12.24
CA VAL A 173 6.40 6.57 13.69
C VAL A 173 5.56 7.81 14.00
N PRO A 174 4.49 7.71 14.82
CA PRO A 174 3.71 8.86 15.24
C PRO A 174 4.52 9.86 16.07
N ALA A 175 4.19 11.14 15.98
CA ALA A 175 4.85 12.17 16.81
C ALA A 175 4.76 11.88 18.32
N SER A 176 3.64 11.33 18.77
CA SER A 176 3.43 10.90 20.17
C SER A 176 4.42 9.84 20.62
N THR A 177 4.83 8.94 19.72
CA THR A 177 5.86 7.92 20.01
C THR A 177 7.24 8.56 20.17
N ALA A 178 7.58 9.53 19.33
CA ALA A 178 8.83 10.28 19.47
C ALA A 178 8.89 11.08 20.79
N GLU A 179 7.76 11.68 21.20
CA GLU A 179 7.66 12.35 22.51
C GLU A 179 7.80 11.37 23.68
N LEU A 180 7.20 10.18 23.56
CA LEU A 180 7.35 9.14 24.59
C LEU A 180 8.81 8.68 24.71
N ALA A 181 9.49 8.44 23.59
CA ALA A 181 10.89 8.06 23.58
C ALA A 181 11.76 9.12 24.29
N LYS A 182 11.50 10.40 24.03
CA LYS A 182 12.19 11.50 24.71
C LYS A 182 11.94 11.49 26.22
N ARG A 183 10.71 11.21 26.67
CA ARG A 183 10.40 11.09 28.13
C ARG A 183 11.07 9.89 28.78
N LEU A 184 11.26 8.81 28.02
CA LEU A 184 11.89 7.59 28.48
C LEU A 184 13.41 7.61 28.33
N ASP A 185 13.99 8.68 27.78
CA ASP A 185 15.41 8.79 27.48
C ASP A 185 15.92 7.65 26.58
N VAL A 186 15.15 7.37 25.52
CA VAL A 186 15.48 6.40 24.49
C VAL A 186 15.89 7.13 23.23
N ASP A 187 17.08 6.84 22.71
CA ASP A 187 17.54 7.43 21.46
C ASP A 187 16.76 6.89 20.26
N LEU A 188 16.57 7.77 19.28
CA LEU A 188 15.89 7.45 18.04
C LEU A 188 16.85 7.54 16.85
N ASP A 189 16.60 6.71 15.85
CA ASP A 189 17.30 6.80 14.57
C ASP A 189 16.77 7.98 13.72
N LYS A 190 17.34 8.17 12.53
CA LYS A 190 16.95 9.24 11.60
C LYS A 190 15.50 9.15 11.08
N TYR A 191 14.82 8.04 11.31
CA TYR A 191 13.41 7.80 10.95
C TYR A 191 12.49 7.76 12.17
N ASN A 192 12.99 8.16 13.34
CA ASN A 192 12.30 8.13 14.63
C ASN A 192 11.98 6.72 15.16
N PHE A 193 12.60 5.66 14.65
CA PHE A 193 12.56 4.35 15.29
C PHE A 193 13.54 4.30 16.46
N ALA A 194 13.20 3.54 17.52
CA ALA A 194 14.10 3.37 18.64
C ALA A 194 15.45 2.78 18.18
N MET A 195 16.54 3.41 18.57
CA MET A 195 17.86 2.88 18.31
C MET A 195 18.09 1.62 19.14
N THR A 196 18.58 0.57 18.48
CA THR A 196 18.91 -0.70 19.12
C THR A 196 20.37 -1.05 18.91
N GLN A 197 20.89 -1.94 19.75
CA GLN A 197 22.27 -2.42 19.63
C GLN A 197 22.39 -3.38 18.44
N PRO A 198 23.42 -3.28 17.59
CA PRO A 198 23.57 -4.13 16.41
C PRO A 198 23.55 -5.64 16.69
N PHE A 199 24.09 -6.06 17.84
CA PHE A 199 24.14 -7.47 18.25
C PHE A 199 23.11 -7.84 19.34
N ALA A 200 22.29 -6.87 19.78
CA ALA A 200 21.20 -7.04 20.72
C ALA A 200 19.99 -6.22 20.24
N PRO A 201 19.33 -6.65 19.14
CA PRO A 201 18.33 -5.82 18.42
C PRO A 201 17.02 -5.60 19.20
N VAL A 202 16.87 -6.20 20.35
CA VAL A 202 15.74 -6.01 21.27
C VAL A 202 16.10 -5.10 22.47
N GLU A 203 17.32 -4.60 22.54
CA GLU A 203 17.78 -3.69 23.59
C GLU A 203 17.91 -2.28 23.01
N THR A 204 17.22 -1.33 23.63
CA THR A 204 17.35 0.09 23.29
C THR A 204 18.57 0.72 23.98
N THR A 205 18.77 2.02 23.82
CA THR A 205 19.81 2.76 24.53
C THR A 205 19.57 2.88 26.05
N ARG A 206 18.35 2.55 26.50
CA ARG A 206 17.95 2.55 27.91
C ARG A 206 17.71 1.13 28.41
N PRO A 207 18.42 0.68 29.49
CA PRO A 207 18.18 -0.63 30.07
C PRO A 207 16.75 -0.86 30.53
N GLY A 208 16.15 -1.99 30.12
CA GLY A 208 14.79 -2.39 30.47
C GLY A 208 13.68 -1.77 29.60
N VAL A 209 14.04 -1.09 28.53
CA VAL A 209 13.10 -0.54 27.54
C VAL A 209 13.40 -1.12 26.16
#